data_da98f72ceef5d2cd87f4a642b452faab
#
_entry.id   da98f72ceef5d2cd87f4a642b452faab
#
_cell.length_a   1.000
_cell.length_b   1.000
_cell.length_c   1.000
_cell.angle_alpha   90.00
_cell.angle_beta   90.00
_cell.angle_gamma   90.00
#
_symmetry.space_group_name_H-M   'P 1'
#
loop_
_entity.id
_entity.type
_entity.pdbx_description
1 polymer ?
#
loop_
_entity_poly.entity_id
_entity_poly.type
_entity_poly.pdbx_seq_one_letter_code
_entity_poly.pdbx_strand_id
1 'polypeptide(L)'
;MAEFLSGLAGQSVRFSKTVSESDVYLFAGITGDFSPNHVDEQYMRGTPYGQRIAHGALLVGYMSRASTMIVDKCLPPDSQYFAVSLGYDKIRFLKPVF
;
A
#
# COMPACT_ATOMS: atom_id res chain seq x y z
N MET A 1 -11.27 -25.16 -2.65
CA MET A 1 -10.58 -24.23 -1.72
C MET A 1 -9.13 -24.65 -1.45
N ALA A 2 -8.89 -25.89 -1.07
CA ALA A 2 -7.53 -26.36 -0.80
C ALA A 2 -6.62 -26.25 -2.02
N GLU A 3 -7.11 -26.57 -3.19
CA GLU A 3 -6.35 -26.45 -4.45
C GLU A 3 -5.97 -25.00 -4.74
N PHE A 4 -6.91 -24.08 -4.52
CA PHE A 4 -6.64 -22.65 -4.67
C PHE A 4 -5.56 -22.20 -3.71
N LEU A 5 -5.67 -22.56 -2.43
CA LEU A 5 -4.69 -22.15 -1.41
C LEU A 5 -3.29 -22.70 -1.69
N SER A 6 -3.20 -23.98 -2.15
CA SER A 6 -1.91 -24.54 -2.50
C SER A 6 -1.33 -23.90 -3.76
N GLY A 7 -2.18 -23.47 -4.69
CA GLY A 7 -1.78 -22.79 -5.92
C GLY A 7 -1.25 -21.38 -5.69
N LEU A 8 -1.54 -20.76 -4.55
CA LEU A 8 -1.01 -19.43 -4.20
C LEU A 8 0.48 -19.47 -3.85
N ALA A 9 0.95 -20.60 -3.32
CA ALA A 9 2.35 -20.73 -2.92
C ALA A 9 3.26 -20.56 -4.12
N GLY A 10 4.25 -19.68 -3.99
CA GLY A 10 5.22 -19.41 -5.06
C GLY A 10 4.73 -18.47 -6.15
N GLN A 11 3.48 -18.05 -6.13
CA GLN A 11 2.97 -17.05 -7.08
C GLN A 11 3.42 -15.65 -6.71
N SER A 12 3.57 -14.80 -7.72
CA SER A 12 3.91 -13.41 -7.51
C SER A 12 3.20 -12.51 -8.50
N VAL A 13 3.02 -11.26 -8.12
CA VAL A 13 2.55 -10.19 -9.01
C VAL A 13 3.45 -8.99 -8.82
N ARG A 14 3.48 -8.13 -9.83
CA ARG A 14 4.25 -6.87 -9.79
C ARG A 14 3.41 -5.76 -10.37
N PHE A 15 3.58 -4.58 -9.82
CA PHE A 15 3.12 -3.35 -10.43
C PHE A 15 4.02 -2.21 -10.02
N SER A 16 3.93 -1.12 -10.75
CA SER A 16 4.67 0.10 -10.45
C SER A 16 3.69 1.24 -10.25
N LYS A 17 4.02 2.14 -9.37
CA LYS A 17 3.23 3.34 -9.13
C LYS A 17 4.14 4.46 -8.66
N THR A 18 3.98 5.62 -9.27
CA THR A 18 4.58 6.84 -8.73
C THR A 18 3.77 7.26 -7.52
N VAL A 19 4.46 7.43 -6.39
CA VAL A 19 3.85 8.02 -5.20
C VAL A 19 3.85 9.53 -5.42
N SER A 20 2.71 10.05 -5.82
CA SER A 20 2.58 11.45 -6.20
C SER A 20 2.13 12.32 -5.02
N GLU A 21 2.31 13.62 -5.18
CA GLU A 21 1.79 14.61 -4.23
C GLU A 21 0.28 14.47 -4.06
N SER A 22 -0.44 14.22 -5.16
CA SER A 22 -1.89 14.02 -5.11
C SER A 22 -2.28 12.78 -4.31
N ASP A 23 -1.50 11.69 -4.40
CA ASP A 23 -1.75 10.50 -3.58
C ASP A 23 -1.67 10.83 -2.10
N VAL A 24 -0.66 11.59 -1.70
CA VAL A 24 -0.46 11.97 -0.30
C VAL A 24 -1.59 12.88 0.18
N TYR A 25 -1.97 13.87 -0.61
CA TYR A 25 -3.04 14.79 -0.22
C TYR A 25 -4.42 14.12 -0.19
N LEU A 26 -4.69 13.21 -1.12
CA LEU A 26 -5.92 12.42 -1.09
C LEU A 26 -5.99 11.54 0.16
N PHE A 27 -4.90 10.89 0.49
CA PHE A 27 -4.82 10.05 1.69
C PHE A 27 -5.01 10.89 2.96
N ALA A 28 -4.35 12.04 3.04
CA ALA A 28 -4.51 12.95 4.15
C ALA A 28 -5.97 13.41 4.29
N GLY A 29 -6.63 13.72 3.17
CA GLY A 29 -8.03 14.13 3.17
C GLY A 29 -8.99 13.03 3.59
N ILE A 30 -8.73 11.79 3.17
CA ILE A 30 -9.56 10.64 3.52
C ILE A 30 -9.44 10.29 5.01
N THR A 31 -8.24 10.35 5.55
CA THR A 31 -7.95 9.89 6.91
C THR A 31 -7.98 10.98 7.96
N GLY A 32 -7.79 12.24 7.55
CA GLY A 32 -7.58 13.34 8.47
C GLY A 32 -6.14 13.50 8.95
N ASP A 33 -5.20 12.71 8.41
CA ASP A 33 -3.80 12.78 8.83
C ASP A 33 -3.02 13.81 8.01
N PHE A 34 -3.11 15.05 8.45
CA PHE A 34 -2.40 16.20 7.87
C PHE A 34 -1.13 16.53 8.63
N SER A 35 -0.44 15.55 9.16
CA SER A 35 0.82 15.79 9.87
C SER A 35 1.81 16.51 8.95
N PRO A 36 2.56 17.52 9.49
CA PRO A 36 3.50 18.30 8.69
C PRO A 36 4.53 17.48 7.91
N ASN A 37 4.92 16.32 8.43
CA ASN A 37 5.87 15.46 7.73
C ASN A 37 5.33 14.93 6.39
N HIS A 38 4.03 14.99 6.17
CA HIS A 38 3.40 14.55 4.91
C HIS A 38 3.00 15.72 4.02
N VAL A 39 2.62 16.86 4.58
CA VAL A 39 1.97 17.91 3.81
C VAL A 39 2.67 19.26 3.83
N ASP A 40 3.71 19.45 4.65
CA ASP A 40 4.38 20.74 4.81
C ASP A 40 5.85 20.64 4.37
N GLU A 41 6.12 20.99 3.11
CA GLU A 41 7.48 20.95 2.57
C GLU A 41 8.42 21.91 3.29
N GLN A 42 7.93 23.11 3.63
CA GLN A 42 8.73 24.11 4.31
C GLN A 42 9.19 23.61 5.68
N TYR A 43 8.29 23.00 6.43
CA TYR A 43 8.59 22.36 7.70
C TYR A 43 9.66 21.28 7.52
N MET A 44 9.49 20.42 6.51
CA MET A 44 10.34 19.25 6.32
C MET A 44 11.74 19.61 5.81
N ARG A 45 11.92 20.75 5.18
CA ARG A 45 13.26 21.23 4.77
C ARG A 45 14.20 21.41 5.94
N GLY A 46 13.67 21.72 7.13
CA GLY A 46 14.46 21.86 8.34
C GLY A 46 14.72 20.56 9.08
N THR A 47 14.33 19.43 8.53
CA THR A 47 14.48 18.11 9.17
C THR A 47 15.57 17.29 8.46
N PRO A 48 16.05 16.19 9.08
CA PRO A 48 17.01 15.30 8.43
C PRO A 48 16.49 14.67 7.12
N TYR A 49 15.17 14.58 6.94
CA TYR A 49 14.60 14.09 5.69
C TYR A 49 14.72 15.08 4.54
N GLY A 50 14.70 16.38 4.82
CA GLY A 50 14.84 17.44 3.83
C GLY A 50 13.66 17.67 2.92
N GLN A 51 12.65 16.83 2.97
CA GLN A 51 11.44 16.92 2.13
C GLN A 51 10.32 16.12 2.75
N ARG A 52 9.10 16.32 2.25
CA ARG A 52 7.93 15.56 2.72
C ARG A 52 8.12 14.07 2.44
N ILE A 53 7.56 13.25 3.33
CA ILE A 53 7.55 11.81 3.19
C ILE A 53 6.10 11.32 3.09
N ALA A 54 5.89 10.25 2.34
CA ALA A 54 4.57 9.64 2.22
C ALA A 54 4.18 8.97 3.54
N HIS A 55 2.87 8.91 3.79
CA HIS A 55 2.35 8.14 4.92
C HIS A 55 2.71 6.67 4.76
N GLY A 56 3.23 6.05 5.80
CA GLY A 56 3.46 4.61 5.78
C GLY A 56 2.16 3.83 5.51
N ALA A 57 1.06 4.28 6.10
CA ALA A 57 -0.25 3.67 5.90
C ALA A 57 -0.73 3.76 4.44
N LEU A 58 -0.34 4.80 3.68
CA LEU A 58 -0.61 4.87 2.24
C LEU A 58 0.06 3.71 1.51
N LEU A 59 1.30 3.36 1.89
CA LEU A 59 2.02 2.26 1.27
C LEU A 59 1.34 0.92 1.55
N VAL A 60 0.74 0.76 2.72
CA VAL A 60 -0.09 -0.41 3.03
C VAL A 60 -1.29 -0.48 2.09
N GLY A 61 -1.84 0.67 1.72
CA GLY A 61 -2.89 0.74 0.70
C GLY A 61 -2.45 0.17 -0.65
N TYR A 62 -1.23 0.45 -1.09
CA TYR A 62 -0.70 -0.14 -2.32
C TYR A 62 -0.51 -1.65 -2.18
N MET A 63 -0.14 -2.13 -1.00
CA MET A 63 -0.07 -3.57 -0.72
C MET A 63 -1.43 -4.24 -0.87
N SER A 64 -2.50 -3.54 -0.51
CA SER A 64 -3.86 -4.02 -0.71
C SER A 64 -4.14 -4.29 -2.19
N ARG A 65 -3.67 -3.42 -3.09
CA ARG A 65 -3.78 -3.65 -4.53
C ARG A 65 -3.05 -4.93 -4.95
N ALA A 66 -1.83 -5.13 -4.47
CA ALA A 66 -1.08 -6.34 -4.79
C ALA A 66 -1.80 -7.59 -4.31
N SER A 67 -2.42 -7.53 -3.14
CA SER A 67 -3.21 -8.65 -2.61
C SER A 67 -4.39 -8.99 -3.53
N THR A 68 -5.09 -7.99 -4.03
CA THR A 68 -6.17 -8.20 -5.00
C THR A 68 -5.65 -8.79 -6.30
N MET A 69 -4.53 -8.29 -6.80
CA MET A 69 -3.92 -8.77 -8.04
C MET A 69 -3.55 -10.26 -7.96
N ILE A 70 -2.96 -10.68 -6.85
CA ILE A 70 -2.56 -12.09 -6.69
C ILE A 70 -3.77 -12.99 -6.59
N VAL A 71 -4.81 -12.59 -5.91
CA VAL A 71 -6.06 -13.35 -5.81
C VAL A 71 -6.71 -13.47 -7.20
N ASP A 72 -6.83 -12.36 -7.93
CA ASP A 72 -7.41 -12.36 -9.27
C ASP A 72 -6.63 -13.26 -10.23
N LYS A 73 -5.31 -13.26 -10.13
CA LYS A 73 -4.45 -14.10 -10.95
C LYS A 73 -4.70 -15.59 -10.71
N CYS A 74 -4.93 -15.98 -9.47
CA CYS A 74 -4.98 -17.38 -9.06
C CYS A 74 -6.39 -17.93 -8.95
N LEU A 75 -7.39 -17.08 -8.76
CA LEU A 75 -8.77 -17.51 -8.61
C LEU A 75 -9.35 -17.91 -9.97
N PRO A 76 -10.04 -19.05 -10.08
CA PRO A 76 -10.68 -19.45 -11.34
C PRO A 76 -11.69 -18.40 -11.80
N PRO A 77 -11.83 -18.16 -13.13
CA PRO A 77 -12.72 -17.10 -13.64
C PRO A 77 -14.19 -17.27 -13.26
N ASP A 78 -14.63 -18.51 -13.06
CA ASP A 78 -16.02 -18.85 -12.70
C ASP A 78 -16.21 -19.09 -11.21
N SER A 79 -15.22 -18.73 -10.41
CA SER A 79 -15.27 -18.93 -8.96
C SER A 79 -16.34 -18.06 -8.32
N GLN A 80 -17.04 -18.63 -7.35
CA GLN A 80 -17.98 -17.89 -6.49
C GLN A 80 -17.29 -17.30 -5.27
N TYR A 81 -15.99 -17.56 -5.08
CA TYR A 81 -15.25 -17.07 -3.92
C TYR A 81 -14.70 -15.67 -4.16
N PHE A 82 -14.59 -14.94 -3.11
CA PHE A 82 -13.87 -13.67 -3.09
C PHE A 82 -13.05 -13.61 -1.81
N ALA A 83 -12.02 -12.78 -1.82
CA ALA A 83 -11.11 -12.64 -0.69
C ALA A 83 -11.43 -11.40 0.14
N VAL A 84 -11.34 -11.54 1.44
CA VAL A 84 -11.42 -10.43 2.39
C VAL A 84 -10.15 -10.44 3.22
N SER A 85 -9.44 -9.31 3.23
CA SER A 85 -8.24 -9.18 4.05
C SER A 85 -8.63 -9.10 5.52
N LEU A 86 -8.02 -9.95 6.34
CA LEU A 86 -8.26 -9.97 7.78
C LEU A 86 -7.26 -9.10 8.55
N GLY A 87 -6.13 -8.82 7.97
CA GLY A 87 -5.12 -8.02 8.64
C GLY A 87 -3.76 -8.17 7.98
N TYR A 88 -2.81 -7.43 8.55
CA TYR A 88 -1.41 -7.45 8.15
C TYR A 88 -0.55 -7.61 9.40
N ASP A 89 0.40 -8.53 9.37
CA ASP A 89 1.30 -8.78 10.49
C ASP A 89 2.71 -8.30 10.15
N LYS A 90 3.41 -7.82 11.17
CA LYS A 90 4.85 -7.51 11.10
C LYS A 90 5.19 -6.52 9.98
N ILE A 91 4.36 -5.49 9.82
CA ILE A 91 4.63 -4.41 8.87
C ILE A 91 5.68 -3.47 9.45
N ARG A 92 6.71 -3.18 8.66
CA ARG A 92 7.76 -2.25 9.03
C ARG A 92 8.09 -1.34 7.86
N PHE A 93 8.30 -0.08 8.14
CA PHE A 93 8.72 0.92 7.16
C PHE A 93 10.21 1.12 7.30
N LEU A 94 10.97 0.53 6.39
CA LEU A 94 12.43 0.47 6.48
C LEU A 94 13.09 1.76 6.01
N LYS A 95 12.43 2.48 5.10
CA LYS A 95 12.94 3.72 4.52
C LYS A 95 11.77 4.66 4.23
N PRO A 96 12.01 5.99 4.29
CA PRO A 96 10.99 6.93 3.85
C PRO A 96 10.76 6.82 2.35
N VAL A 97 9.55 7.13 1.91
CA VAL A 97 9.20 7.27 0.50
C VAL A 97 8.87 8.72 0.25
N PHE A 98 9.59 9.31 -0.70
CA PHE A 98 9.48 10.73 -1.04
C PHE A 98 8.54 10.96 -2.20
#